data_c759a7af741ef6d9887e0295e2399c7e
#
_entry.id   c759a7af741ef6d9887e0295e2399c7e
#
_cell.length_a   1.000
_cell.length_b   1.000
_cell.length_c   1.000
_cell.angle_alpha   90.00
_cell.angle_beta   90.00
_cell.angle_gamma   90.00
#
_symmetry.space_group_name_H-M   'P 1'
#
loop_
_entity.id
_entity.type
_entity.pdbx_description
1 polymer ?
#
loop_
_entity_poly.entity_id
_entity_poly.type
_entity_poly.pdbx_seq_one_letter_code
_entity_poly.pdbx_strand_id
1 'polypeptide(L)'
;MKIDRPLAIRLALAVGAAFLASLALTWLMHDRMTARDAHRLIDMAFEDVEGAITEAVDRRLIRQAMIFRDRIPALRAEPVWKDPAASVARLREVADELRVDELCVIDADGILTHSADARDIGFDFRTIGGQAGEFVPLLDSKTEFAQSLRPNSRAGDPIKYVGVWLPGGGFVQVGCREASVRRLARSAVTGLTHNRHVSGKDGYIVITTARGTIVSHPDPTLETGFWRDPGPDCYWQRRDIEGFPVYAVVPKHAAVVERRVLVGTSAFLNAAALVLAAVLVGLVIASWVRAQIRARRAKEMAMAADIQENAIPRVFPPFPEERRVDLYASMKPAREVGGDFYDFFFAGPDRLVFLVADVSDKGVPAALFMMRAKTLLKNLAQSGRSLADAVREANDALCEGNAANMFVTAWIGELDLSGGHVRFVNAGHNPPVRLCARDGSAAFLHARPGLVLGAMSGVPYRTGEIDMEPGDVLYLYTDGITEQADPHGGLFGEERLLASLQSGGFLEHPESCAGAVLAFVDAHAAGAPQSDDRTQLVVCWRGPVTSARPRV
;
A
#
# COMPACT_ATOMS: atom_id res chain seq x y z
N MET A 1 11.83 15.65 -20.76
CA MET A 1 12.79 16.35 -19.87
C MET A 1 13.93 15.36 -19.57
N LYS A 2 15.11 15.59 -20.16
CA LYS A 2 16.29 14.77 -19.87
C LYS A 2 16.58 14.95 -18.39
N ILE A 3 16.57 13.86 -17.59
CA ILE A 3 17.20 13.91 -16.28
C ILE A 3 18.62 14.30 -16.59
N ASP A 4 19.00 15.46 -16.10
CA ASP A 4 20.34 15.98 -16.29
C ASP A 4 21.28 14.97 -15.63
N ARG A 5 22.00 14.15 -16.44
CA ARG A 5 23.04 13.23 -15.91
C ARG A 5 23.87 13.89 -14.81
N PRO A 6 24.19 15.22 -14.91
CA PRO A 6 24.83 15.95 -13.83
C PRO A 6 24.03 15.99 -12.54
N LEU A 7 22.70 15.99 -12.52
CA LEU A 7 21.93 16.04 -11.28
C LEU A 7 21.99 14.70 -10.49
N ALA A 8 21.88 13.57 -11.18
CA ALA A 8 22.02 12.25 -10.54
C ALA A 8 23.46 12.04 -10.03
N ILE A 9 24.47 12.49 -10.78
CA ILE A 9 25.88 12.45 -10.36
C ILE A 9 26.11 13.39 -9.17
N ARG A 10 25.54 14.60 -9.18
CA ARG A 10 25.65 15.54 -8.05
C ARG A 10 24.98 15.01 -6.78
N LEU A 11 23.84 14.33 -6.90
CA LEU A 11 23.17 13.69 -5.75
C LEU A 11 24.00 12.53 -5.20
N ALA A 12 24.56 11.67 -6.06
CA ALA A 12 25.44 10.59 -5.65
C ALA A 12 26.74 11.10 -4.99
N LEU A 13 27.33 12.19 -5.52
CA LEU A 13 28.49 12.83 -4.93
C LEU A 13 28.16 13.50 -3.59
N ALA A 14 26.98 14.13 -3.45
CA ALA A 14 26.55 14.73 -2.18
C ALA A 14 26.32 13.67 -1.10
N VAL A 15 25.71 12.52 -1.43
CA VAL A 15 25.54 11.39 -0.51
C VAL A 15 26.90 10.78 -0.14
N GLY A 16 27.81 10.62 -1.10
CA GLY A 16 29.18 10.16 -0.85
C GLY A 16 29.99 11.12 0.04
N ALA A 17 29.88 12.42 -0.19
CA ALA A 17 30.53 13.44 0.63
C ALA A 17 29.97 13.49 2.06
N ALA A 18 28.65 13.37 2.23
CA ALA A 18 27.99 13.27 3.53
C ALA A 18 28.45 12.02 4.30
N PHE A 19 28.61 10.89 3.61
CA PHE A 19 29.11 9.64 4.19
C PHE A 19 30.57 9.79 4.65
N LEU A 20 31.44 10.37 3.83
CA LEU A 20 32.84 10.61 4.17
C LEU A 20 32.97 11.64 5.32
N ALA A 21 32.14 12.67 5.33
CA ALA A 21 32.10 13.64 6.42
C ALA A 21 31.63 13.00 7.74
N SER A 22 30.61 12.12 7.69
CA SER A 22 30.14 11.36 8.86
C SER A 22 31.23 10.40 9.39
N LEU A 23 31.93 9.70 8.51
CA LEU A 23 33.07 8.83 8.87
C LEU A 23 34.22 9.63 9.47
N ALA A 24 34.58 10.78 8.88
CA ALA A 24 35.64 11.65 9.38
C ALA A 24 35.27 12.25 10.74
N LEU A 25 34.01 12.66 10.93
CA LEU A 25 33.52 13.16 12.22
C LEU A 25 33.54 12.07 13.29
N THR A 26 33.15 10.85 12.93
CA THR A 26 33.19 9.68 13.80
C THR A 26 34.62 9.32 14.18
N TRP A 27 35.56 9.42 13.22
CA TRP A 27 36.99 9.17 13.44
C TRP A 27 37.64 10.27 14.32
N LEU A 28 37.33 11.53 14.08
CA LEU A 28 37.79 12.67 14.91
C LEU A 28 37.28 12.61 16.35
N MET A 29 36.07 12.10 16.55
CA MET A 29 35.50 11.85 17.88
C MET A 29 36.16 10.64 18.57
N HIS A 30 36.91 9.82 17.85
CA HIS A 30 37.50 8.60 18.38
C HIS A 30 38.80 8.82 19.17
N ASP A 31 39.53 9.92 18.98
CA ASP A 31 40.96 9.97 19.34
C ASP A 31 41.32 10.47 20.76
N ARG A 32 40.38 10.96 21.57
CA ARG A 32 40.72 11.37 22.96
C ARG A 32 39.53 11.20 23.91
N MET A 33 39.64 10.27 24.85
CA MET A 33 38.79 10.30 26.03
C MET A 33 39.15 11.50 26.89
N THR A 34 38.19 12.39 27.10
CA THR A 34 38.35 13.50 28.05
C THR A 34 37.93 13.06 29.45
N ALA A 35 38.41 13.75 30.49
CA ALA A 35 37.93 13.54 31.86
C ALA A 35 36.37 13.61 31.94
N ARG A 36 35.73 14.37 31.03
CA ARG A 36 34.27 14.48 30.93
C ARG A 36 33.60 13.15 30.61
N ASP A 37 34.18 12.33 29.72
CA ASP A 37 33.57 11.05 29.32
C ASP A 37 33.66 10.04 30.47
N ALA A 38 34.82 10.02 31.19
CA ALA A 38 34.97 9.21 32.38
C ALA A 38 33.99 9.64 33.51
N HIS A 39 33.81 10.93 33.71
CA HIS A 39 32.84 11.46 34.67
C HIS A 39 31.40 11.06 34.31
N ARG A 40 31.03 11.10 33.01
CA ARG A 40 29.70 10.65 32.57
C ARG A 40 29.48 9.16 32.87
N LEU A 41 30.47 8.30 32.63
CA LEU A 41 30.38 6.87 32.94
C LEU A 41 30.24 6.63 34.46
N ILE A 42 30.97 7.42 35.27
CA ILE A 42 30.88 7.40 36.71
C ILE A 42 29.51 7.86 37.20
N ASP A 43 28.96 8.93 36.60
CA ASP A 43 27.62 9.42 36.93
C ASP A 43 26.53 8.39 36.60
N MET A 44 26.58 7.79 35.42
CA MET A 44 25.68 6.68 35.05
C MET A 44 25.77 5.49 36.01
N ALA A 45 26.98 5.17 36.47
CA ALA A 45 27.19 4.11 37.44
C ALA A 45 26.58 4.42 38.81
N PHE A 46 26.63 5.67 39.23
CA PHE A 46 25.95 6.09 40.46
C PHE A 46 24.44 6.03 40.34
N GLU A 47 23.86 6.46 39.20
CA GLU A 47 22.43 6.37 38.92
C GLU A 47 21.97 4.90 38.90
N ASP A 48 22.75 4.00 38.31
CA ASP A 48 22.47 2.57 38.27
C ASP A 48 22.47 1.94 39.69
N VAL A 49 23.42 2.34 40.52
CA VAL A 49 23.48 1.85 41.91
C VAL A 49 22.32 2.38 42.74
N GLU A 50 22.02 3.66 42.62
CA GLU A 50 20.91 4.32 43.31
C GLU A 50 19.58 3.70 42.89
N GLY A 51 19.37 3.50 41.60
CA GLY A 51 18.21 2.83 41.04
C GLY A 51 18.05 1.42 41.54
N ALA A 52 19.15 0.64 41.59
CA ALA A 52 19.12 -0.73 42.07
C ALA A 52 18.87 -0.87 43.59
N ILE A 53 19.43 0.03 44.41
CA ILE A 53 19.14 0.09 45.85
C ILE A 53 17.66 0.44 46.05
N THR A 54 17.18 1.46 45.34
CA THR A 54 15.78 1.88 45.40
C THR A 54 14.85 0.74 45.01
N GLU A 55 15.09 0.09 43.86
CA GLU A 55 14.29 -1.05 43.40
C GLU A 55 14.32 -2.24 44.41
N ALA A 56 15.44 -2.52 45.00
CA ALA A 56 15.56 -3.58 46.01
C ALA A 56 14.76 -3.26 47.28
N VAL A 57 14.79 -2.01 47.74
CA VAL A 57 13.96 -1.51 48.84
C VAL A 57 12.49 -1.60 48.49
N ASP A 58 12.11 -1.12 47.31
CA ASP A 58 10.73 -1.13 46.81
C ASP A 58 10.18 -2.58 46.77
N ARG A 59 10.90 -3.49 46.13
CA ARG A 59 10.52 -4.91 46.07
C ARG A 59 10.33 -5.52 47.44
N ARG A 60 11.16 -5.13 48.44
CA ARG A 60 11.04 -5.64 49.81
C ARG A 60 9.82 -5.08 50.50
N LEU A 61 9.55 -3.77 50.37
CA LEU A 61 8.36 -3.13 50.94
C LEU A 61 7.08 -3.60 50.28
N ILE A 62 7.05 -3.78 48.97
CA ILE A 62 5.92 -4.39 48.23
C ILE A 62 5.63 -5.79 48.77
N ARG A 63 6.68 -6.60 48.98
CA ARG A 63 6.51 -7.95 49.58
C ARG A 63 5.91 -7.88 50.99
N GLN A 64 6.34 -6.92 51.80
CA GLN A 64 5.78 -6.74 53.17
C GLN A 64 4.32 -6.29 53.10
N ALA A 65 4.00 -5.37 52.15
CA ALA A 65 2.62 -4.97 51.90
C ALA A 65 1.74 -6.13 51.43
N MET A 66 2.27 -7.00 50.56
CA MET A 66 1.56 -8.23 50.16
C MET A 66 1.33 -9.19 51.33
N ILE A 67 2.32 -9.42 52.18
CA ILE A 67 2.17 -10.23 53.39
C ILE A 67 1.10 -9.61 54.31
N PHE A 68 1.09 -8.30 54.49
CA PHE A 68 0.08 -7.59 55.24
C PHE A 68 -1.30 -7.76 54.63
N ARG A 69 -1.45 -7.56 53.32
CA ARG A 69 -2.69 -7.78 52.56
C ARG A 69 -3.25 -9.19 52.83
N ASP A 70 -2.41 -10.20 52.73
CA ASP A 70 -2.82 -11.60 52.89
C ASP A 70 -3.21 -11.96 54.34
N ARG A 71 -2.81 -11.15 55.31
CA ARG A 71 -3.24 -11.25 56.74
C ARG A 71 -4.57 -10.54 57.01
N ILE A 72 -5.04 -9.65 56.17
CA ILE A 72 -6.26 -8.86 56.39
C ILE A 72 -7.50 -9.72 56.68
N PRO A 73 -7.76 -10.86 55.99
CA PRO A 73 -8.91 -11.70 56.28
C PRO A 73 -8.90 -12.25 57.74
N ALA A 74 -7.72 -12.65 58.23
CA ALA A 74 -7.55 -13.15 59.61
C ALA A 74 -7.72 -12.00 60.62
N LEU A 75 -7.14 -10.85 60.39
CA LEU A 75 -7.30 -9.67 61.23
C LEU A 75 -8.74 -9.19 61.30
N ARG A 76 -9.49 -9.23 60.22
CA ARG A 76 -10.91 -8.90 60.16
C ARG A 76 -11.80 -9.84 61.02
N ALA A 77 -11.34 -11.06 61.30
CA ALA A 77 -12.03 -12.00 62.17
C ALA A 77 -11.80 -11.72 63.65
N GLU A 78 -10.79 -10.94 64.01
CA GLU A 78 -10.49 -10.59 65.40
C GLU A 78 -11.54 -9.57 65.93
N PRO A 79 -12.03 -9.71 67.18
CA PRO A 79 -13.02 -8.81 67.77
C PRO A 79 -12.61 -7.33 67.76
N VAL A 80 -11.31 -7.06 67.96
CA VAL A 80 -10.72 -5.72 67.99
C VAL A 80 -10.81 -5.00 66.63
N TRP A 81 -11.00 -5.72 65.53
CA TRP A 81 -11.12 -5.14 64.20
C TRP A 81 -12.43 -4.37 63.96
N LYS A 82 -13.46 -4.64 64.80
CA LYS A 82 -14.76 -3.96 64.69
C LYS A 82 -14.69 -2.46 65.08
N ASP A 83 -13.70 -2.11 65.86
CA ASP A 83 -13.45 -0.74 66.30
C ASP A 83 -12.07 -0.29 65.74
N PRO A 84 -12.05 0.64 64.77
CA PRO A 84 -10.80 1.17 64.21
C PRO A 84 -9.82 1.67 65.28
N ALA A 85 -10.28 2.34 66.32
CA ALA A 85 -9.44 2.84 67.41
C ALA A 85 -8.84 1.73 68.26
N ALA A 86 -9.59 0.66 68.54
CA ALA A 86 -9.12 -0.52 69.27
C ALA A 86 -8.09 -1.34 68.45
N SER A 87 -8.17 -1.32 67.10
CA SER A 87 -7.27 -2.06 66.22
C SER A 87 -5.86 -1.47 66.14
N VAL A 88 -5.65 -0.23 66.57
CA VAL A 88 -4.35 0.49 66.49
C VAL A 88 -3.21 -0.29 67.16
N ALA A 89 -3.42 -0.81 68.37
CA ALA A 89 -2.42 -1.57 69.11
C ALA A 89 -2.04 -2.86 68.35
N ARG A 90 -3.05 -3.57 67.82
CA ARG A 90 -2.86 -4.80 67.05
C ARG A 90 -2.10 -4.54 65.72
N LEU A 91 -2.40 -3.46 65.02
CA LEU A 91 -1.69 -3.07 63.82
C LEU A 91 -0.24 -2.68 64.10
N ARG A 92 0.05 -2.09 65.27
CA ARG A 92 1.44 -1.81 65.69
C ARG A 92 2.23 -3.10 65.90
N GLU A 93 1.65 -4.10 66.55
CA GLU A 93 2.29 -5.41 66.70
C GLU A 93 2.62 -6.02 65.32
N VAL A 94 1.67 -5.96 64.37
CA VAL A 94 1.87 -6.46 63.03
C VAL A 94 2.93 -5.63 62.28
N ALA A 95 2.98 -4.31 62.49
CA ALA A 95 4.01 -3.46 61.90
C ALA A 95 5.41 -3.80 62.41
N ASP A 96 5.53 -4.06 63.71
CA ASP A 96 6.80 -4.49 64.33
C ASP A 96 7.25 -5.86 63.77
N GLU A 97 6.32 -6.83 63.64
CA GLU A 97 6.62 -8.14 63.04
C GLU A 97 7.13 -7.98 61.58
N LEU A 98 6.50 -7.12 60.81
CA LEU A 98 6.86 -6.84 59.41
C LEU A 98 8.08 -5.90 59.29
N ARG A 99 8.54 -5.34 60.42
CA ARG A 99 9.65 -4.37 60.49
C ARG A 99 9.41 -3.13 59.61
N VAL A 100 8.20 -2.60 59.67
CA VAL A 100 7.74 -1.38 59.05
C VAL A 100 7.27 -0.38 60.11
N ASP A 101 7.21 0.90 59.78
CA ASP A 101 6.87 1.92 60.78
C ASP A 101 5.37 2.24 60.78
N GLU A 102 4.69 2.05 59.66
CA GLU A 102 3.26 2.36 59.51
C GLU A 102 2.55 1.29 58.66
N LEU A 103 1.31 0.97 59.08
CA LEU A 103 0.40 0.13 58.33
C LEU A 103 -0.96 0.78 58.24
N CYS A 104 -1.53 0.83 57.05
CA CYS A 104 -2.82 1.43 56.79
C CYS A 104 -3.66 0.52 55.91
N VAL A 105 -4.98 0.53 56.13
CA VAL A 105 -5.98 -0.16 55.32
C VAL A 105 -6.98 0.87 54.81
N ILE A 106 -7.07 0.97 53.52
CA ILE A 106 -7.92 1.89 52.81
C ILE A 106 -9.01 1.08 52.11
N ASP A 107 -10.26 1.51 52.26
CA ASP A 107 -11.41 0.83 51.66
C ASP A 107 -11.61 1.22 50.17
N ALA A 108 -12.66 0.67 49.55
CA ALA A 108 -12.97 0.90 48.15
C ALA A 108 -13.39 2.35 47.87
N ASP A 109 -13.85 3.07 48.88
CA ASP A 109 -14.24 4.47 48.76
C ASP A 109 -13.02 5.42 48.89
N GLY A 110 -11.85 4.87 49.23
CA GLY A 110 -10.62 5.61 49.41
C GLY A 110 -10.45 6.18 50.82
N ILE A 111 -11.25 5.70 51.78
CA ILE A 111 -11.17 6.12 53.16
C ILE A 111 -10.21 5.21 53.93
N LEU A 112 -9.30 5.78 54.70
CA LEU A 112 -8.41 5.08 55.58
C LEU A 112 -9.19 4.59 56.81
N THR A 113 -9.52 3.28 56.85
CA THR A 113 -10.38 2.68 57.88
C THR A 113 -9.62 2.20 59.07
N HIS A 114 -8.40 1.69 58.91
CA HIS A 114 -7.56 1.16 59.98
C HIS A 114 -6.11 1.60 59.81
N SER A 115 -5.46 2.00 60.88
CA SER A 115 -4.05 2.45 60.87
C SER A 115 -3.33 2.03 62.17
N ALA A 116 -2.03 1.87 62.07
CA ALA A 116 -1.13 1.77 63.24
C ALA A 116 -1.02 3.12 63.98
N ASP A 117 -1.45 4.22 63.36
CA ASP A 117 -1.60 5.55 64.01
C ASP A 117 -3.09 5.98 64.00
N ALA A 118 -3.64 6.14 65.18
CA ALA A 118 -5.06 6.55 65.33
C ALA A 118 -5.41 7.88 64.67
N ARG A 119 -4.44 8.77 64.50
CA ARG A 119 -4.63 10.09 63.90
C ARG A 119 -4.94 10.06 62.41
N ASP A 120 -4.64 8.95 61.75
CA ASP A 120 -4.81 8.81 60.32
C ASP A 120 -6.18 8.24 59.93
N ILE A 121 -6.89 7.64 60.89
CA ILE A 121 -8.19 7.00 60.66
C ILE A 121 -9.22 8.06 60.20
N GLY A 122 -9.93 7.76 59.12
CA GLY A 122 -10.88 8.68 58.47
C GLY A 122 -10.29 9.58 57.40
N PHE A 123 -9.00 9.42 57.09
CA PHE A 123 -8.35 10.18 55.99
C PHE A 123 -8.89 9.74 54.62
N ASP A 124 -9.28 10.72 53.81
CA ASP A 124 -9.84 10.46 52.47
C ASP A 124 -8.77 10.75 51.39
N PHE A 125 -8.32 9.70 50.70
CA PHE A 125 -7.31 9.74 49.63
C PHE A 125 -7.81 10.42 48.36
N ARG A 126 -9.13 10.48 48.13
CA ARG A 126 -9.69 11.08 46.89
C ARG A 126 -9.77 12.60 46.98
N THR A 127 -9.94 13.13 48.20
CA THR A 127 -10.15 14.57 48.39
C THR A 127 -8.85 15.34 48.65
N ILE A 128 -7.80 14.65 49.07
CA ILE A 128 -6.52 15.28 49.42
C ILE A 128 -5.50 15.00 48.30
N GLY A 129 -5.16 16.04 47.55
CA GLY A 129 -4.11 16.00 46.53
C GLY A 129 -2.71 15.72 47.11
N GLY A 130 -1.67 15.82 46.29
CA GLY A 130 -0.28 15.62 46.68
C GLY A 130 0.08 14.13 46.82
N GLN A 131 0.86 13.79 47.85
CA GLN A 131 1.41 12.43 48.03
C GLN A 131 0.33 11.34 48.14
N ALA A 132 -0.78 11.60 48.81
CA ALA A 132 -1.89 10.68 48.96
C ALA A 132 -2.59 10.40 47.63
N GLY A 133 -2.71 11.43 46.75
CA GLY A 133 -3.32 11.30 45.44
C GLY A 133 -2.59 10.34 44.49
N GLU A 134 -1.32 10.11 44.69
CA GLU A 134 -0.51 9.15 43.88
C GLU A 134 -1.01 7.68 44.08
N PHE A 135 -1.70 7.38 45.18
CA PHE A 135 -2.24 6.06 45.47
C PHE A 135 -3.69 5.86 45.01
N VAL A 136 -4.39 6.90 44.63
CA VAL A 136 -5.78 6.83 44.13
C VAL A 136 -5.98 5.84 42.99
N PRO A 137 -5.08 5.69 42.01
CA PRO A 137 -5.20 4.70 40.95
C PRO A 137 -5.26 3.25 41.46
N LEU A 138 -4.79 2.94 42.67
CA LEU A 138 -4.88 1.60 43.25
C LEU A 138 -6.31 1.22 43.62
N LEU A 139 -7.23 2.16 43.77
CA LEU A 139 -8.63 1.90 44.05
C LEU A 139 -9.31 1.17 42.88
N ASP A 140 -8.88 1.49 41.63
CA ASP A 140 -9.47 1.00 40.41
C ASP A 140 -8.59 -0.03 39.66
N SER A 141 -7.36 -0.26 40.15
CA SER A 141 -6.38 -1.14 39.51
C SER A 141 -5.91 -2.26 40.46
N LYS A 142 -5.59 -3.45 39.90
CA LYS A 142 -5.01 -4.57 40.63
C LYS A 142 -3.49 -4.55 40.57
N THR A 143 -2.90 -3.42 40.98
CA THR A 143 -1.45 -3.17 40.89
C THR A 143 -0.84 -2.87 42.25
N GLU A 144 0.46 -2.67 42.28
CA GLU A 144 1.21 -2.12 43.39
C GLU A 144 1.84 -0.78 42.98
N PHE A 145 2.10 0.08 43.95
CA PHE A 145 2.76 1.37 43.72
C PHE A 145 3.72 1.67 44.89
N ALA A 146 4.95 2.08 44.54
CA ALA A 146 5.97 2.50 45.49
C ALA A 146 6.30 3.97 45.26
N GLN A 147 6.16 4.76 46.31
CA GLN A 147 6.48 6.20 46.31
C GLN A 147 7.95 6.43 46.64
N SER A 148 8.56 7.49 46.13
CA SER A 148 9.88 7.92 46.58
C SER A 148 9.85 8.43 48.02
N LEU A 149 11.00 8.33 48.72
CA LEU A 149 11.13 8.86 50.07
C LEU A 149 10.93 10.38 50.06
N ARG A 150 9.93 10.88 50.76
CA ARG A 150 9.58 12.31 50.81
C ARG A 150 9.11 12.71 52.20
N PRO A 151 9.25 14.03 52.57
CA PRO A 151 8.69 14.51 53.82
C PRO A 151 7.19 14.22 53.93
N ASN A 152 6.77 13.63 55.01
CA ASN A 152 5.34 13.43 55.30
C ASN A 152 4.64 14.78 55.46
N SER A 153 3.51 14.97 54.80
CA SER A 153 2.72 16.20 54.83
C SER A 153 2.28 16.65 56.22
N ARG A 154 2.26 15.77 57.22
CA ARG A 154 1.83 16.03 58.60
C ARG A 154 2.98 16.13 59.61
N ALA A 155 3.95 15.24 59.51
CA ALA A 155 5.02 15.13 60.53
C ALA A 155 6.36 15.77 60.12
N GLY A 156 6.53 16.11 58.83
CA GLY A 156 7.79 16.65 58.32
C GLY A 156 8.91 15.60 58.17
N ASP A 157 8.81 14.45 58.82
CA ASP A 157 9.79 13.39 58.69
C ASP A 157 9.67 12.68 57.35
N PRO A 158 10.79 12.35 56.67
CA PRO A 158 10.74 11.61 55.42
C PRO A 158 10.20 10.19 55.61
N ILE A 159 9.13 9.84 54.86
CA ILE A 159 8.54 8.49 54.87
C ILE A 159 8.41 8.02 53.41
N LYS A 160 8.70 6.75 53.20
CA LYS A 160 8.47 6.05 51.93
C LYS A 160 7.25 5.14 52.09
N TYR A 161 6.24 5.34 51.26
CA TYR A 161 5.04 4.53 51.24
C TYR A 161 5.00 3.58 50.05
N VAL A 162 4.42 2.41 50.27
CA VAL A 162 4.11 1.41 49.26
C VAL A 162 2.67 0.95 49.45
N GLY A 163 1.90 0.95 48.36
CA GLY A 163 0.51 0.49 48.33
C GLY A 163 0.34 -0.78 47.49
N VAL A 164 -0.53 -1.68 47.94
CA VAL A 164 -0.92 -2.91 47.24
C VAL A 164 -2.43 -3.07 47.30
N TRP A 165 -3.07 -3.31 46.16
CA TRP A 165 -4.50 -3.48 46.04
C TRP A 165 -5.06 -4.61 46.95
N LEU A 166 -6.32 -4.48 47.39
CA LEU A 166 -7.05 -5.45 48.21
C LEU A 166 -8.11 -6.21 47.39
N PRO A 167 -8.23 -7.55 47.56
CA PRO A 167 -9.40 -8.29 47.08
C PRO A 167 -10.68 -7.76 47.72
N GLY A 168 -11.60 -7.24 46.90
CA GLY A 168 -12.85 -6.62 47.39
C GLY A 168 -12.88 -5.10 47.32
N GLY A 169 -11.82 -4.47 46.78
CA GLY A 169 -11.68 -3.02 46.60
C GLY A 169 -10.82 -2.35 47.68
N GLY A 170 -10.22 -1.22 47.37
CA GLY A 170 -9.29 -0.52 48.22
C GLY A 170 -7.85 -1.06 48.13
N PHE A 171 -7.00 -0.65 49.05
CA PHE A 171 -5.59 -1.06 49.11
C PHE A 171 -5.05 -1.06 50.55
N VAL A 172 -3.95 -1.78 50.73
CA VAL A 172 -3.14 -1.63 51.94
C VAL A 172 -1.93 -0.78 51.65
N GLN A 173 -1.52 0.02 52.62
CA GLN A 173 -0.34 0.86 52.51
C GLN A 173 0.63 0.55 53.66
N VAL A 174 1.91 0.45 53.32
CA VAL A 174 3.01 0.26 54.27
C VAL A 174 3.92 1.47 54.18
N GLY A 175 4.24 2.07 55.31
CA GLY A 175 5.12 3.20 55.44
C GLY A 175 6.41 2.85 56.19
N CYS A 176 7.54 3.35 55.69
CA CYS A 176 8.83 3.24 56.35
C CYS A 176 9.51 4.62 56.43
N ARG A 177 9.89 5.00 57.66
CA ARG A 177 10.66 6.20 57.90
C ARG A 177 12.08 6.06 57.38
N GLU A 178 12.75 7.19 57.17
CA GLU A 178 14.11 7.25 56.63
C GLU A 178 15.07 6.26 57.31
N ALA A 179 15.04 6.15 58.63
CA ALA A 179 15.91 5.24 59.38
C ALA A 179 15.64 3.75 59.02
N SER A 180 14.38 3.39 58.77
CA SER A 180 13.99 2.01 58.37
C SER A 180 14.34 1.78 56.92
N VAL A 181 14.11 2.76 56.01
CA VAL A 181 14.53 2.69 54.61
C VAL A 181 16.04 2.50 54.49
N ARG A 182 16.82 3.27 55.27
CA ARG A 182 18.29 3.12 55.34
C ARG A 182 18.72 1.73 55.83
N ARG A 183 18.01 1.12 56.80
CA ARG A 183 18.27 -0.28 57.24
C ARG A 183 17.99 -1.28 56.11
N LEU A 184 16.90 -1.08 55.37
CA LEU A 184 16.56 -1.92 54.23
C LEU A 184 17.55 -1.75 53.08
N ALA A 185 17.94 -0.50 52.75
CA ALA A 185 18.98 -0.20 51.79
C ALA A 185 20.31 -0.87 52.17
N ARG A 186 20.69 -0.82 53.45
CA ARG A 186 21.89 -1.48 53.97
C ARG A 186 21.87 -2.99 53.72
N SER A 187 20.72 -3.65 53.95
CA SER A 187 20.56 -5.08 53.67
C SER A 187 20.54 -5.36 52.14
N ALA A 188 20.06 -4.42 51.33
CA ALA A 188 20.07 -4.54 49.88
C ALA A 188 21.50 -4.39 49.32
N VAL A 189 22.26 -3.42 49.82
CA VAL A 189 23.66 -3.18 49.43
C VAL A 189 24.51 -4.44 49.61
N THR A 190 24.39 -5.17 50.73
CA THR A 190 25.13 -6.42 50.96
C THR A 190 24.73 -7.53 49.99
N GLY A 191 23.55 -7.45 49.38
CA GLY A 191 23.09 -8.39 48.35
C GLY A 191 23.41 -7.99 46.93
N LEU A 192 23.85 -6.73 46.68
CA LEU A 192 24.22 -6.21 45.36
C LEU A 192 25.66 -6.58 44.96
N THR A 193 26.37 -7.29 45.85
CA THR A 193 27.76 -7.68 45.73
C THR A 193 27.97 -8.63 44.61
N HIS A 194 28.71 -8.65 43.75
CA HIS A 194 29.32 -9.60 42.80
C HIS A 194 29.20 -9.31 41.29
N ASN A 195 28.35 -8.40 40.79
CA ASN A 195 28.19 -8.34 39.32
C ASN A 195 28.01 -6.96 38.73
N ARG A 196 28.47 -5.88 39.35
CA ARG A 196 28.31 -4.54 38.77
C ARG A 196 29.64 -3.94 38.33
N HIS A 197 29.86 -4.07 37.06
CA HIS A 197 30.96 -3.39 36.37
C HIS A 197 30.48 -2.01 35.89
N VAL A 198 31.24 -0.98 36.18
CA VAL A 198 31.15 0.31 35.50
C VAL A 198 31.93 0.15 34.20
N SER A 199 31.28 0.37 33.04
CA SER A 199 32.02 0.42 31.80
C SER A 199 32.76 -0.86 31.41
N GLY A 200 32.03 -1.97 31.27
CA GLY A 200 32.61 -3.25 30.84
C GLY A 200 33.38 -3.99 31.94
N LYS A 201 34.34 -4.84 31.57
CA LYS A 201 34.98 -5.79 32.50
C LYS A 201 35.90 -5.13 33.55
N ASP A 202 36.37 -3.92 33.31
CA ASP A 202 37.49 -3.34 34.08
C ASP A 202 37.09 -2.16 34.99
N GLY A 203 35.91 -1.53 34.77
CA GLY A 203 35.37 -0.51 35.67
C GLY A 203 34.57 -1.15 36.80
N TYR A 204 34.63 -0.61 38.01
CA TYR A 204 34.00 -1.22 39.15
C TYR A 204 33.47 -0.20 40.19
N ILE A 205 32.57 -0.67 41.01
CA ILE A 205 31.95 0.08 42.10
C ILE A 205 32.37 -0.53 43.43
N VAL A 206 32.74 0.34 44.36
CA VAL A 206 33.05 -0.05 45.74
C VAL A 206 32.11 0.67 46.70
N ILE A 207 31.50 -0.05 47.58
CA ILE A 207 30.61 0.50 48.62
C ILE A 207 31.29 0.33 49.97
N THR A 208 31.35 1.40 50.75
CA THR A 208 32.00 1.35 52.07
C THR A 208 31.06 1.81 53.19
N THR A 209 31.45 1.54 54.41
CA THR A 209 30.87 2.20 55.60
C THR A 209 31.37 3.62 55.71
N ALA A 210 30.73 4.43 56.54
CA ALA A 210 31.21 5.78 56.85
C ALA A 210 32.65 5.83 57.40
N ARG A 211 33.15 4.70 57.95
CA ARG A 211 34.52 4.53 58.44
C ARG A 211 35.52 4.06 57.38
N GLY A 212 35.05 3.90 56.10
CA GLY A 212 35.89 3.48 55.00
C GLY A 212 36.08 1.94 54.89
N THR A 213 35.41 1.15 55.69
CA THR A 213 35.45 -0.33 55.58
C THR A 213 34.65 -0.75 54.35
N ILE A 214 35.21 -1.56 53.47
CA ILE A 214 34.57 -2.06 52.25
C ILE A 214 33.45 -3.02 52.61
N VAL A 215 32.24 -2.74 52.15
CA VAL A 215 31.02 -3.57 52.32
C VAL A 215 30.75 -4.35 51.07
N SER A 216 31.10 -3.85 49.92
CA SER A 216 30.92 -4.47 48.63
C SER A 216 32.06 -4.09 47.69
N HIS A 217 32.67 -5.09 47.08
CA HIS A 217 33.71 -4.99 46.07
C HIS A 217 33.53 -6.11 45.03
N PRO A 218 33.84 -5.87 43.73
CA PRO A 218 33.82 -6.92 42.72
C PRO A 218 34.75 -8.11 43.03
N ASP A 219 35.86 -7.84 43.71
CA ASP A 219 36.74 -8.85 44.25
C ASP A 219 36.35 -9.10 45.73
N PRO A 220 35.76 -10.28 46.06
CA PRO A 220 35.33 -10.59 47.39
C PRO A 220 36.46 -10.63 48.42
N THR A 221 37.70 -10.85 48.00
CA THR A 221 38.85 -10.90 48.89
C THR A 221 39.19 -9.56 49.53
N LEU A 222 38.72 -8.46 48.92
CA LEU A 222 38.87 -7.09 49.39
C LEU A 222 37.73 -6.62 50.29
N GLU A 223 36.65 -7.39 50.42
CA GLU A 223 35.56 -7.13 51.37
C GLU A 223 36.09 -7.19 52.81
N THR A 224 35.58 -6.32 53.65
CA THR A 224 36.08 -6.07 55.03
C THR A 224 37.41 -5.33 55.14
N GLY A 225 38.11 -5.13 54.02
CA GLY A 225 39.28 -4.23 53.94
C GLY A 225 38.89 -2.76 54.01
N PHE A 226 39.93 -1.88 53.98
CA PHE A 226 39.72 -0.44 53.93
C PHE A 226 39.89 0.07 52.49
N TRP A 227 39.02 0.97 52.10
CA TRP A 227 39.13 1.65 50.83
C TRP A 227 40.44 2.42 50.72
N ARG A 228 41.12 2.29 49.60
CA ARG A 228 42.32 3.05 49.22
C ARG A 228 42.14 3.64 47.85
N ASP A 229 42.74 4.82 47.63
CA ASP A 229 42.78 5.47 46.31
C ASP A 229 43.37 4.50 45.28
N PRO A 230 42.66 4.25 44.15
CA PRO A 230 43.11 3.33 43.10
C PRO A 230 44.30 3.87 42.27
N GLY A 231 44.76 5.09 42.52
CA GLY A 231 45.95 5.68 41.89
C GLY A 231 45.69 6.46 40.60
N PRO A 232 46.75 6.95 39.96
CA PRO A 232 46.66 7.92 38.86
C PRO A 232 46.16 7.33 37.55
N ASP A 233 46.11 5.99 37.41
CA ASP A 233 45.68 5.31 36.18
C ASP A 233 44.18 5.06 36.15
N CYS A 234 43.44 5.54 37.10
CA CYS A 234 42.00 5.46 37.22
C CYS A 234 41.35 6.84 37.29
N TYR A 235 40.16 6.94 36.77
CA TYR A 235 39.21 7.99 37.13
C TYR A 235 38.30 7.44 38.21
N TRP A 236 38.08 8.19 39.28
CA TRP A 236 37.16 7.77 40.31
C TRP A 236 36.48 8.97 40.97
N GLN A 237 35.29 8.72 41.50
CA GLN A 237 34.52 9.68 42.28
C GLN A 237 33.84 8.97 43.44
N ARG A 238 33.52 9.75 44.48
CA ARG A 238 32.71 9.32 45.60
C ARG A 238 31.40 10.04 45.63
N ARG A 239 30.31 9.29 45.87
CA ARG A 239 28.97 9.83 46.11
C ARG A 239 28.39 9.12 47.35
N ASP A 240 27.69 9.86 48.21
CA ASP A 240 26.93 9.28 49.32
C ASP A 240 25.55 8.89 48.84
N ILE A 241 25.24 7.60 48.78
CA ILE A 241 23.95 7.07 48.34
C ILE A 241 23.29 6.35 49.54
N GLU A 242 22.15 6.81 49.99
CA GLU A 242 21.41 6.30 51.16
C GLU A 242 22.26 6.17 52.42
N GLY A 243 23.24 7.04 52.58
CA GLY A 243 24.15 7.05 53.73
C GLY A 243 25.34 6.10 53.61
N PHE A 244 25.59 5.55 52.41
CA PHE A 244 26.80 4.80 52.10
C PHE A 244 27.71 5.58 51.18
N PRO A 245 29.00 5.72 51.49
CA PRO A 245 30.00 6.16 50.55
C PRO A 245 30.14 5.11 49.44
N VAL A 246 29.78 5.47 48.23
CA VAL A 246 29.92 4.68 47.00
C VAL A 246 31.03 5.31 46.16
N TYR A 247 31.97 4.48 45.74
CA TYR A 247 33.05 4.85 44.86
C TYR A 247 32.88 4.17 43.52
N ALA A 248 32.81 4.93 42.45
CA ALA A 248 32.85 4.41 41.10
C ALA A 248 34.25 4.63 40.53
N VAL A 249 34.88 3.57 40.05
CA VAL A 249 36.26 3.54 39.56
C VAL A 249 36.25 3.08 38.10
N VAL A 250 36.86 3.88 37.23
CA VAL A 250 37.00 3.56 35.80
C VAL A 250 38.48 3.63 35.43
N PRO A 251 39.15 2.50 35.16
CA PRO A 251 40.50 2.48 34.63
C PRO A 251 40.57 3.21 33.30
N LYS A 252 41.63 4.01 33.09
CA LYS A 252 41.79 4.79 31.86
C LYS A 252 41.72 3.95 30.59
N HIS A 253 42.23 2.71 30.61
CA HIS A 253 42.17 1.80 29.45
C HIS A 253 40.75 1.23 29.22
N ALA A 254 39.99 0.92 30.24
CA ALA A 254 38.64 0.39 30.15
C ALA A 254 37.67 1.40 29.52
N ALA A 255 37.80 2.65 29.92
CA ALA A 255 37.00 3.73 29.38
C ALA A 255 37.20 3.93 27.86
N VAL A 256 38.36 3.56 27.33
CA VAL A 256 38.63 3.58 25.87
C VAL A 256 37.89 2.45 25.14
N VAL A 257 37.75 1.27 25.75
CA VAL A 257 37.09 0.11 25.14
C VAL A 257 35.58 0.36 24.97
N GLU A 258 34.91 0.87 26.00
CA GLU A 258 33.48 1.13 25.94
C GLU A 258 33.13 2.21 24.92
N ARG A 259 33.95 3.24 24.84
CA ARG A 259 33.82 4.28 23.80
C ARG A 259 33.95 3.69 22.39
N ARG A 260 34.86 2.73 22.16
CA ARG A 260 35.00 2.06 20.86
C ARG A 260 33.72 1.33 20.45
N VAL A 261 33.03 0.69 21.38
CA VAL A 261 31.77 0.01 21.11
C VAL A 261 30.66 1.03 20.79
N LEU A 262 30.50 2.07 21.59
CA LEU A 262 29.50 3.12 21.37
C LEU A 262 29.70 3.88 20.03
N VAL A 263 30.94 4.26 19.71
CA VAL A 263 31.29 4.93 18.46
C VAL A 263 31.10 3.99 17.27
N GLY A 264 31.49 2.72 17.40
CA GLY A 264 31.30 1.70 16.37
C GLY A 264 29.82 1.46 16.05
N THR A 265 28.97 1.34 17.07
CA THR A 265 27.52 1.15 16.89
C THR A 265 26.84 2.38 16.27
N SER A 266 27.22 3.59 16.67
CA SER A 266 26.68 4.82 16.09
C SER A 266 27.13 5.00 14.62
N ALA A 267 28.37 4.67 14.29
CA ALA A 267 28.88 4.69 12.92
C ALA A 267 28.14 3.68 12.03
N PHE A 268 27.91 2.48 12.54
CA PHE A 268 27.13 1.44 11.84
C PHE A 268 25.67 1.87 11.58
N LEU A 269 25.01 2.43 12.59
CA LEU A 269 23.63 2.92 12.45
C LEU A 269 23.52 4.06 11.43
N ASN A 270 24.47 5.01 11.45
CA ASN A 270 24.52 6.09 10.48
C ASN A 270 24.77 5.58 9.04
N ALA A 271 25.68 4.61 8.87
CA ALA A 271 25.92 3.99 7.58
C ALA A 271 24.68 3.24 7.06
N ALA A 272 24.01 2.48 7.92
CA ALA A 272 22.77 1.78 7.58
C ALA A 272 21.65 2.76 7.20
N ALA A 273 21.51 3.88 7.93
CA ALA A 273 20.52 4.91 7.61
C ALA A 273 20.80 5.58 6.24
N LEU A 274 22.06 5.85 5.92
CA LEU A 274 22.45 6.40 4.62
C LEU A 274 22.19 5.43 3.47
N VAL A 275 22.49 4.14 3.65
CA VAL A 275 22.18 3.09 2.66
C VAL A 275 20.67 3.00 2.45
N LEU A 276 19.88 3.00 3.52
CA LEU A 276 18.42 2.98 3.43
C LEU A 276 17.88 4.21 2.70
N ALA A 277 18.39 5.39 3.00
CA ALA A 277 18.02 6.62 2.32
C ALA A 277 18.36 6.57 0.82
N ALA A 278 19.54 6.06 0.45
CA ALA A 278 19.95 5.90 -0.94
C ALA A 278 19.03 4.91 -1.70
N VAL A 279 18.65 3.79 -1.08
CA VAL A 279 17.70 2.83 -1.64
C VAL A 279 16.33 3.45 -1.85
N LEU A 280 15.80 4.18 -0.86
CA LEU A 280 14.51 4.88 -0.97
C LEU A 280 14.52 5.91 -2.10
N VAL A 281 15.56 6.73 -2.20
CA VAL A 281 15.72 7.69 -3.30
C VAL A 281 15.78 6.97 -4.65
N GLY A 282 16.52 5.87 -4.74
CA GLY A 282 16.59 5.03 -5.95
C GLY A 282 15.23 4.48 -6.36
N LEU A 283 14.42 4.00 -5.41
CA LEU A 283 13.07 3.50 -5.66
C LEU A 283 12.13 4.63 -6.14
N VAL A 284 12.21 5.81 -5.55
CA VAL A 284 11.43 6.98 -5.97
C VAL A 284 11.80 7.39 -7.41
N ILE A 285 13.09 7.49 -7.73
CA ILE A 285 13.56 7.81 -9.07
C ILE A 285 13.09 6.75 -10.07
N ALA A 286 13.24 5.47 -9.75
CA ALA A 286 12.81 4.36 -10.61
C ALA A 286 11.29 4.36 -10.84
N SER A 287 10.49 4.71 -9.83
CA SER A 287 9.04 4.83 -9.95
C SER A 287 8.64 6.00 -10.84
N TRP A 288 9.31 7.15 -10.67
CA TRP A 288 9.09 8.34 -11.48
C TRP A 288 9.47 8.12 -12.94
N VAL A 289 10.64 7.50 -13.22
CA VAL A 289 11.08 7.16 -14.60
C VAL A 289 10.07 6.23 -15.26
N ARG A 290 9.60 5.20 -14.56
CA ARG A 290 8.55 4.28 -15.06
C ARG A 290 7.24 5.01 -15.36
N ALA A 291 6.85 5.97 -14.54
CA ALA A 291 5.66 6.79 -14.77
C ALA A 291 5.83 7.67 -16.03
N GLN A 292 6.99 8.30 -16.23
CA GLN A 292 7.29 9.11 -17.43
C GLN A 292 7.28 8.28 -18.72
N ILE A 293 7.87 7.07 -18.69
CA ILE A 293 7.87 6.18 -19.86
C ILE A 293 6.43 5.76 -20.19
N ARG A 294 5.61 5.42 -19.20
CA ARG A 294 4.19 5.07 -19.40
C ARG A 294 3.39 6.24 -19.98
N ALA A 295 3.55 7.43 -19.42
CA ALA A 295 2.87 8.63 -19.91
C ALA A 295 3.26 8.98 -21.35
N ARG A 296 4.54 8.83 -21.71
CA ARG A 296 5.02 9.03 -23.08
C ARG A 296 4.43 8.01 -24.04
N ARG A 297 4.44 6.72 -23.67
CA ARG A 297 3.84 5.65 -24.50
C ARG A 297 2.35 5.86 -24.69
N ALA A 298 1.61 6.23 -23.63
CA ALA A 298 0.19 6.55 -23.75
C ALA A 298 -0.08 7.70 -24.70
N LYS A 299 0.76 8.75 -24.68
CA LYS A 299 0.64 9.88 -25.63
C LYS A 299 0.94 9.47 -27.07
N GLU A 300 1.96 8.63 -27.30
CA GLU A 300 2.29 8.11 -28.63
C GLU A 300 1.16 7.21 -29.16
N MET A 301 0.54 6.39 -28.30
CA MET A 301 -0.62 5.56 -28.65
C MET A 301 -1.87 6.39 -28.96
N ALA A 302 -2.17 7.41 -28.15
CA ALA A 302 -3.30 8.30 -28.42
C ALA A 302 -3.15 9.03 -29.77
N MET A 303 -1.92 9.43 -30.14
CA MET A 303 -1.66 10.03 -31.47
C MET A 303 -1.84 9.00 -32.60
N ALA A 304 -1.44 7.74 -32.40
CA ALA A 304 -1.66 6.69 -33.40
C ALA A 304 -3.16 6.39 -33.56
N ALA A 305 -3.93 6.38 -32.48
CA ALA A 305 -5.38 6.24 -32.51
C ALA A 305 -6.05 7.38 -33.28
N ASP A 306 -5.66 8.63 -33.03
CA ASP A 306 -6.20 9.80 -33.76
C ASP A 306 -5.91 9.72 -35.26
N ILE A 307 -4.69 9.30 -35.65
CA ILE A 307 -4.35 9.10 -37.08
C ILE A 307 -5.23 8.00 -37.70
N GLN A 308 -5.42 6.88 -37.02
CA GLN A 308 -6.25 5.80 -37.52
C GLN A 308 -7.71 6.21 -37.61
N GLU A 309 -8.25 6.85 -36.59
CA GLU A 309 -9.60 7.37 -36.57
C GLU A 309 -9.91 8.34 -37.72
N ASN A 310 -8.96 9.20 -38.04
CA ASN A 310 -9.10 10.13 -39.16
C ASN A 310 -8.96 9.47 -40.54
N ALA A 311 -8.46 8.24 -40.61
CA ALA A 311 -8.36 7.49 -41.85
C ALA A 311 -9.67 6.79 -42.25
N ILE A 312 -10.61 6.63 -41.31
CA ILE A 312 -11.89 5.96 -41.51
C ILE A 312 -12.99 7.01 -41.68
N PRO A 313 -13.95 6.83 -42.62
CA PRO A 313 -15.06 7.79 -42.81
C PRO A 313 -15.89 7.91 -41.52
N ARG A 314 -16.16 9.15 -41.04
CA ARG A 314 -16.90 9.39 -39.79
C ARG A 314 -18.07 10.33 -39.91
N VAL A 315 -18.20 11.00 -41.05
CA VAL A 315 -19.29 11.98 -41.26
C VAL A 315 -20.45 11.26 -41.91
N PHE A 316 -21.61 11.28 -41.25
CA PHE A 316 -22.84 10.65 -41.74
C PHE A 316 -23.98 11.68 -41.81
N PRO A 317 -24.83 11.66 -42.83
CA PRO A 317 -24.68 10.86 -44.08
C PRO A 317 -23.45 11.27 -44.89
N PRO A 318 -22.71 10.26 -45.44
CA PRO A 318 -21.45 10.55 -46.13
C PRO A 318 -21.65 11.24 -47.51
N PHE A 319 -22.83 11.03 -48.12
CA PHE A 319 -23.20 11.55 -49.42
C PHE A 319 -24.55 12.26 -49.32
N PRO A 320 -24.64 13.49 -48.78
CA PRO A 320 -25.92 14.17 -48.51
C PRO A 320 -26.76 14.43 -49.77
N GLU A 321 -26.12 14.54 -50.92
CA GLU A 321 -26.80 14.80 -52.21
C GLU A 321 -27.29 13.48 -52.87
N GLU A 322 -26.80 12.32 -52.42
CA GLU A 322 -27.16 11.04 -53.03
C GLU A 322 -28.39 10.44 -52.29
N ARG A 323 -29.51 10.28 -53.01
CA ARG A 323 -30.77 9.84 -52.44
C ARG A 323 -31.07 8.36 -52.69
N ARG A 324 -30.28 7.69 -53.57
CA ARG A 324 -30.46 6.31 -53.97
C ARG A 324 -29.93 5.33 -52.94
N VAL A 325 -29.08 5.80 -52.05
CA VAL A 325 -28.46 4.99 -50.98
C VAL A 325 -28.33 5.76 -49.67
N ASP A 326 -28.50 5.09 -48.58
CA ASP A 326 -28.26 5.59 -47.26
C ASP A 326 -27.29 4.64 -46.51
N LEU A 327 -26.34 5.21 -45.81
CA LEU A 327 -25.23 4.47 -45.21
C LEU A 327 -24.96 4.97 -43.80
N TYR A 328 -24.69 4.00 -42.91
CA TYR A 328 -24.11 4.31 -41.61
C TYR A 328 -23.06 3.26 -41.26
N ALA A 329 -21.99 3.66 -40.59
CA ALA A 329 -21.00 2.75 -40.08
C ALA A 329 -20.46 3.22 -38.73
N SER A 330 -20.04 2.28 -37.93
CA SER A 330 -19.36 2.57 -36.67
C SER A 330 -18.28 1.52 -36.39
N MET A 331 -17.22 1.96 -35.76
CA MET A 331 -16.13 1.12 -35.29
C MET A 331 -15.76 1.54 -33.87
N LYS A 332 -15.65 0.57 -32.98
CA LYS A 332 -15.21 0.74 -31.60
C LYS A 332 -14.04 -0.21 -31.35
N PRO A 333 -12.80 0.28 -31.29
CA PRO A 333 -11.66 -0.60 -31.07
C PRO A 333 -11.66 -1.12 -29.62
N ALA A 334 -11.16 -2.35 -29.44
CA ALA A 334 -11.00 -2.99 -28.13
C ALA A 334 -9.77 -2.47 -27.36
N ARG A 335 -8.80 -1.90 -28.08
CA ARG A 335 -7.58 -1.26 -27.56
C ARG A 335 -7.49 0.17 -28.05
N GLU A 336 -6.35 0.81 -27.83
CA GLU A 336 -6.11 2.18 -28.29
C GLU A 336 -6.17 2.31 -29.82
N VAL A 337 -5.76 1.26 -30.55
CA VAL A 337 -5.85 1.14 -32.00
C VAL A 337 -6.34 -0.25 -32.37
N GLY A 338 -7.15 -0.36 -33.43
CA GLY A 338 -7.77 -1.58 -33.89
C GLY A 338 -7.19 -2.14 -35.19
N GLY A 339 -7.51 -3.40 -35.50
CA GLY A 339 -7.27 -4.03 -36.78
C GLY A 339 -8.42 -3.82 -37.78
N ASP A 340 -9.61 -3.64 -37.26
CA ASP A 340 -10.82 -3.48 -38.02
C ASP A 340 -10.85 -2.20 -38.87
N PHE A 341 -11.57 -2.25 -39.98
CA PHE A 341 -11.92 -1.05 -40.72
C PHE A 341 -13.12 -1.27 -41.63
N TYR A 342 -13.74 -0.17 -42.00
CA TYR A 342 -14.70 -0.08 -43.07
C TYR A 342 -14.30 1.07 -44.02
N ASP A 343 -14.78 1.01 -45.27
CA ASP A 343 -14.72 2.13 -46.21
C ASP A 343 -15.90 2.08 -47.14
N PHE A 344 -16.24 3.21 -47.72
CA PHE A 344 -17.21 3.34 -48.81
C PHE A 344 -16.84 4.54 -49.67
N PHE A 345 -16.97 4.37 -50.98
CA PHE A 345 -16.58 5.40 -51.92
C PHE A 345 -17.20 5.11 -53.32
N PHE A 346 -17.34 6.11 -54.10
CA PHE A 346 -17.76 5.95 -55.49
C PHE A 346 -16.57 5.51 -56.37
N ALA A 347 -16.78 4.48 -57.18
CA ALA A 347 -15.89 4.05 -58.26
C ALA A 347 -16.40 4.45 -59.63
N GLY A 348 -17.49 5.18 -59.70
CA GLY A 348 -18.15 5.75 -60.88
C GLY A 348 -19.46 6.42 -60.45
N PRO A 349 -20.20 7.07 -61.35
CA PRO A 349 -21.39 7.86 -61.02
C PRO A 349 -22.53 6.99 -60.41
N ASP A 350 -22.64 5.72 -60.82
CA ASP A 350 -23.65 4.80 -60.31
C ASP A 350 -23.06 3.61 -59.55
N ARG A 351 -21.74 3.61 -59.33
CA ARG A 351 -21.02 2.48 -58.70
C ARG A 351 -20.53 2.86 -57.32
N LEU A 352 -21.21 2.36 -56.30
CA LEU A 352 -20.79 2.54 -54.91
C LEU A 352 -20.07 1.25 -54.45
N VAL A 353 -18.81 1.44 -54.04
CA VAL A 353 -18.06 0.37 -53.39
C VAL A 353 -18.11 0.57 -51.87
N PHE A 354 -18.32 -0.52 -51.11
CA PHE A 354 -18.36 -0.54 -49.68
C PHE A 354 -17.74 -1.82 -49.15
N LEU A 355 -17.09 -1.76 -47.99
CA LEU A 355 -16.37 -2.89 -47.41
C LEU A 355 -16.29 -2.83 -45.88
N VAL A 356 -16.21 -4.04 -45.30
CA VAL A 356 -15.80 -4.25 -43.90
C VAL A 356 -14.67 -5.27 -43.89
N ALA A 357 -13.68 -5.08 -43.06
CA ALA A 357 -12.51 -5.94 -42.99
C ALA A 357 -11.93 -5.96 -41.56
N ASP A 358 -11.29 -7.07 -41.24
CA ASP A 358 -10.60 -7.27 -39.97
C ASP A 358 -9.20 -7.84 -40.22
N VAL A 359 -8.21 -7.26 -39.55
CA VAL A 359 -6.79 -7.64 -39.64
C VAL A 359 -6.44 -8.56 -38.46
N SER A 360 -5.81 -9.68 -38.76
CA SER A 360 -5.24 -10.56 -37.73
C SER A 360 -4.33 -9.81 -36.78
N ASP A 361 -4.25 -10.25 -35.49
CA ASP A 361 -3.57 -9.57 -34.40
C ASP A 361 -4.21 -8.24 -33.98
N LYS A 362 -3.60 -7.56 -33.01
CA LYS A 362 -4.13 -6.31 -32.43
C LYS A 362 -3.03 -5.31 -32.15
N GLY A 363 -3.41 -4.05 -32.04
CA GLY A 363 -2.51 -2.95 -31.72
C GLY A 363 -1.79 -2.36 -32.93
N VAL A 364 -0.67 -1.71 -32.71
CA VAL A 364 0.01 -0.91 -33.76
C VAL A 364 0.35 -1.68 -35.04
N PRO A 365 0.88 -2.92 -35.00
CA PRO A 365 1.13 -3.67 -36.23
C PRO A 365 -0.14 -3.90 -37.06
N ALA A 366 -1.23 -4.29 -36.42
CA ALA A 366 -2.53 -4.51 -37.08
C ALA A 366 -3.06 -3.19 -37.68
N ALA A 367 -3.00 -2.09 -36.93
CA ALA A 367 -3.42 -0.77 -37.41
C ALA A 367 -2.63 -0.29 -38.65
N LEU A 368 -1.31 -0.53 -38.69
CA LEU A 368 -0.49 -0.21 -39.84
C LEU A 368 -0.81 -1.09 -41.05
N PHE A 369 -1.02 -2.39 -40.85
CA PHE A 369 -1.40 -3.31 -41.89
C PHE A 369 -2.81 -2.99 -42.44
N MET A 370 -3.74 -2.62 -41.55
CA MET A 370 -5.06 -2.10 -41.90
C MET A 370 -4.99 -0.90 -42.82
N MET A 371 -4.17 0.12 -42.51
CA MET A 371 -4.00 1.30 -43.36
C MET A 371 -3.51 0.95 -44.76
N ARG A 372 -2.58 -0.02 -44.84
CA ARG A 372 -2.08 -0.54 -46.12
C ARG A 372 -3.18 -1.27 -46.89
N ALA A 373 -3.91 -2.18 -46.22
CA ALA A 373 -5.00 -2.95 -46.82
C ALA A 373 -6.12 -2.02 -47.36
N LYS A 374 -6.56 -1.07 -46.51
CA LYS A 374 -7.58 -0.08 -46.86
C LYS A 374 -7.19 0.72 -48.12
N THR A 375 -5.97 1.22 -48.14
CA THR A 375 -5.46 2.03 -49.25
C THR A 375 -5.39 1.24 -50.56
N LEU A 376 -4.89 -0.02 -50.49
CA LEU A 376 -4.80 -0.90 -51.68
C LEU A 376 -6.19 -1.25 -52.22
N LEU A 377 -7.10 -1.71 -51.33
CA LEU A 377 -8.47 -2.08 -51.73
C LEU A 377 -9.18 -0.89 -52.40
N LYS A 378 -9.11 0.32 -51.78
CA LYS A 378 -9.73 1.52 -52.35
C LYS A 378 -9.18 1.87 -53.72
N ASN A 379 -7.86 2.00 -53.86
CA ASN A 379 -7.22 2.46 -55.10
C ASN A 379 -7.46 1.43 -56.23
N LEU A 380 -7.37 0.15 -55.95
CA LEU A 380 -7.58 -0.90 -56.95
C LEU A 380 -9.06 -1.04 -57.37
N ALA A 381 -10.00 -0.91 -56.45
CA ALA A 381 -11.43 -0.90 -56.75
C ALA A 381 -11.83 0.32 -57.62
N GLN A 382 -11.19 1.45 -57.44
CA GLN A 382 -11.41 2.65 -58.25
C GLN A 382 -10.70 2.64 -59.63
N SER A 383 -9.80 1.67 -59.89
CA SER A 383 -8.99 1.62 -61.10
C SER A 383 -9.70 1.14 -62.35
N GLY A 384 -11.00 0.84 -62.28
CA GLY A 384 -11.80 0.34 -63.41
C GLY A 384 -11.66 -1.17 -63.70
N ARG A 385 -10.94 -1.91 -62.85
CA ARG A 385 -10.82 -3.37 -62.92
C ARG A 385 -12.10 -4.06 -62.43
N SER A 386 -12.22 -5.37 -62.70
CA SER A 386 -13.25 -6.17 -62.02
C SER A 386 -12.97 -6.19 -60.53
N LEU A 387 -14.03 -6.34 -59.69
CA LEU A 387 -13.87 -6.36 -58.24
C LEU A 387 -12.98 -7.54 -57.80
N ALA A 388 -13.11 -8.71 -58.46
CA ALA A 388 -12.29 -9.90 -58.17
C ALA A 388 -10.81 -9.67 -58.53
N ASP A 389 -10.48 -8.96 -59.62
CA ASP A 389 -9.11 -8.64 -59.97
C ASP A 389 -8.51 -7.61 -59.01
N ALA A 390 -9.30 -6.60 -58.61
CA ALA A 390 -8.88 -5.61 -57.63
C ALA A 390 -8.50 -6.25 -56.30
N VAL A 391 -9.34 -7.21 -55.80
CA VAL A 391 -9.08 -7.95 -54.56
C VAL A 391 -7.86 -8.85 -54.70
N ARG A 392 -7.70 -9.55 -55.84
CA ARG A 392 -6.51 -10.36 -56.11
C ARG A 392 -5.22 -9.57 -56.10
N GLU A 393 -5.20 -8.42 -56.80
CA GLU A 393 -4.01 -7.57 -56.83
C GLU A 393 -3.72 -6.94 -55.46
N ALA A 394 -4.75 -6.59 -54.66
CA ALA A 394 -4.58 -6.14 -53.29
C ALA A 394 -3.97 -7.25 -52.41
N ASN A 395 -4.46 -8.50 -52.55
CA ASN A 395 -3.88 -9.64 -51.87
C ASN A 395 -2.39 -9.84 -52.20
N ASP A 396 -2.05 -9.84 -53.50
CA ASP A 396 -0.69 -10.06 -53.95
C ASP A 396 0.25 -8.95 -53.40
N ALA A 397 -0.19 -7.70 -53.47
CA ALA A 397 0.54 -6.58 -52.88
C ALA A 397 0.67 -6.68 -51.33
N LEU A 398 -0.34 -7.22 -50.63
CA LEU A 398 -0.28 -7.42 -49.18
C LEU A 398 0.68 -8.53 -48.79
N CYS A 399 0.84 -9.57 -49.63
CA CYS A 399 1.81 -10.64 -49.41
C CYS A 399 3.26 -10.12 -49.53
N GLU A 400 3.52 -9.09 -50.31
CA GLU A 400 4.85 -8.52 -50.47
C GLU A 400 5.34 -7.88 -49.16
N GLY A 401 6.50 -8.33 -48.67
CA GLY A 401 7.10 -7.77 -47.44
C GLY A 401 6.34 -8.14 -46.14
N ASN A 402 5.41 -9.06 -46.19
CA ASN A 402 4.62 -9.50 -45.02
C ASN A 402 5.38 -10.53 -44.16
N ALA A 403 6.51 -10.13 -43.59
CA ALA A 403 7.32 -10.99 -42.72
C ALA A 403 6.61 -11.40 -41.43
N ALA A 404 5.60 -10.67 -41.00
CA ALA A 404 4.80 -10.95 -39.81
C ALA A 404 3.68 -11.96 -40.05
N ASN A 405 3.49 -12.43 -41.31
CA ASN A 405 2.41 -13.33 -41.70
C ASN A 405 1.00 -12.82 -41.31
N MET A 406 0.80 -11.51 -41.34
CA MET A 406 -0.49 -10.88 -41.07
C MET A 406 -1.45 -11.12 -42.23
N PHE A 407 -2.72 -11.24 -41.93
CA PHE A 407 -3.76 -11.40 -42.94
C PHE A 407 -4.96 -10.52 -42.64
N VAL A 408 -5.81 -10.34 -43.63
CA VAL A 408 -7.03 -9.54 -43.52
C VAL A 408 -8.21 -10.39 -44.00
N THR A 409 -9.24 -10.50 -43.19
CA THR A 409 -10.55 -10.91 -43.65
C THR A 409 -11.28 -9.72 -44.24
N ALA A 410 -11.92 -9.85 -45.39
CA ALA A 410 -12.61 -8.70 -46.01
C ALA A 410 -13.87 -9.17 -46.77
N TRP A 411 -14.95 -8.44 -46.58
CA TRP A 411 -16.09 -8.48 -47.48
C TRP A 411 -16.21 -7.13 -48.20
N ILE A 412 -16.12 -7.14 -49.53
CA ILE A 412 -16.18 -5.95 -50.34
C ILE A 412 -17.31 -6.12 -51.39
N GLY A 413 -18.20 -5.13 -51.48
CA GLY A 413 -19.30 -5.07 -52.38
C GLY A 413 -19.25 -3.84 -53.29
N GLU A 414 -19.79 -4.00 -54.50
CA GLU A 414 -20.01 -2.94 -55.47
C GLU A 414 -21.50 -2.93 -55.84
N LEU A 415 -22.21 -1.87 -55.41
CA LEU A 415 -23.64 -1.66 -55.70
C LEU A 415 -23.81 -0.78 -56.92
N ASP A 416 -24.54 -1.26 -57.94
CA ASP A 416 -25.09 -0.45 -59.00
C ASP A 416 -26.34 0.28 -58.48
N LEU A 417 -26.25 1.58 -58.33
CA LEU A 417 -27.33 2.43 -57.80
C LEU A 417 -28.49 2.57 -58.78
N SER A 418 -28.30 2.25 -60.07
CA SER A 418 -29.35 2.34 -61.09
C SER A 418 -30.30 1.16 -61.08
N GLY A 419 -29.79 -0.04 -60.72
CA GLY A 419 -30.54 -1.28 -60.77
C GLY A 419 -30.61 -2.05 -59.44
N GLY A 420 -29.84 -1.69 -58.43
CA GLY A 420 -29.78 -2.43 -57.16
C GLY A 420 -28.97 -3.72 -57.22
N HIS A 421 -28.24 -3.94 -58.31
CA HIS A 421 -27.39 -5.12 -58.44
C HIS A 421 -26.09 -4.94 -57.64
N VAL A 422 -25.78 -5.90 -56.75
CA VAL A 422 -24.57 -5.92 -55.95
C VAL A 422 -23.68 -7.06 -56.39
N ARG A 423 -22.48 -6.74 -56.82
CA ARG A 423 -21.37 -7.69 -56.99
C ARG A 423 -20.48 -7.63 -55.76
N PHE A 424 -20.05 -8.78 -55.23
CA PHE A 424 -19.24 -8.81 -54.05
C PHE A 424 -18.15 -9.90 -54.09
N VAL A 425 -17.09 -9.68 -53.31
CA VAL A 425 -16.06 -10.69 -53.00
C VAL A 425 -16.00 -10.86 -51.50
N ASN A 426 -16.04 -12.10 -51.05
CA ASN A 426 -15.77 -12.48 -49.65
C ASN A 426 -14.39 -13.13 -49.57
N ALA A 427 -13.45 -12.48 -48.93
CA ALA A 427 -12.10 -12.98 -48.64
C ALA A 427 -11.98 -13.47 -47.17
N GLY A 428 -12.72 -14.52 -46.85
CA GLY A 428 -12.68 -15.16 -45.53
C GLY A 428 -13.35 -14.39 -44.40
N HIS A 429 -14.23 -13.44 -44.71
CA HIS A 429 -14.92 -12.60 -43.74
C HIS A 429 -16.32 -13.17 -43.38
N ASN A 430 -16.85 -12.71 -42.24
CA ASN A 430 -18.21 -13.06 -41.81
C ASN A 430 -19.26 -12.76 -42.87
N PRO A 431 -20.28 -13.62 -43.09
CA PRO A 431 -21.33 -13.34 -44.05
C PRO A 431 -22.19 -12.16 -43.57
N PRO A 432 -22.49 -11.18 -44.46
CA PRO A 432 -23.41 -10.10 -44.10
C PRO A 432 -24.85 -10.62 -43.97
N VAL A 433 -25.68 -9.84 -43.29
CA VAL A 433 -27.13 -10.11 -43.21
C VAL A 433 -27.85 -9.19 -44.21
N ARG A 434 -28.70 -9.78 -45.06
CA ARG A 434 -29.68 -9.05 -45.86
C ARG A 434 -30.99 -8.93 -45.10
N LEU A 435 -31.53 -7.74 -45.01
CA LEU A 435 -32.90 -7.49 -44.54
C LEU A 435 -33.74 -7.08 -45.75
N CYS A 436 -34.79 -7.83 -46.02
CA CYS A 436 -35.73 -7.58 -47.10
C CYS A 436 -36.79 -6.55 -46.70
N ALA A 437 -36.91 -5.47 -47.44
CA ALA A 437 -37.94 -4.45 -47.15
C ALA A 437 -39.37 -4.93 -47.37
N ARG A 438 -39.57 -5.92 -48.26
CA ARG A 438 -40.88 -6.42 -48.64
C ARG A 438 -41.59 -7.18 -47.56
N ASP A 439 -40.89 -8.03 -46.81
CA ASP A 439 -41.46 -8.94 -45.80
C ASP A 439 -40.81 -8.85 -44.42
N GLY A 440 -39.81 -7.98 -44.26
CA GLY A 440 -39.09 -7.83 -42.98
C GLY A 440 -38.17 -9.01 -42.64
N SER A 441 -37.98 -9.96 -43.54
CA SER A 441 -37.11 -11.11 -43.30
C SER A 441 -35.62 -10.68 -43.27
N ALA A 442 -34.84 -11.35 -42.40
CA ALA A 442 -33.41 -11.21 -42.35
C ALA A 442 -32.73 -12.57 -42.53
N ALA A 443 -31.72 -12.63 -43.37
CA ALA A 443 -30.98 -13.86 -43.65
C ALA A 443 -29.50 -13.56 -43.93
N PHE A 444 -28.62 -14.49 -43.53
CA PHE A 444 -27.21 -14.42 -43.88
C PHE A 444 -27.00 -14.67 -45.37
N LEU A 445 -26.13 -13.88 -45.98
CA LEU A 445 -25.68 -14.07 -47.36
C LEU A 445 -24.53 -15.08 -47.42
N HIS A 446 -24.84 -16.34 -47.31
CA HIS A 446 -23.86 -17.41 -47.41
C HIS A 446 -23.32 -17.51 -48.84
N ALA A 447 -22.06 -17.13 -49.01
CA ALA A 447 -21.31 -17.39 -50.23
C ALA A 447 -20.07 -18.22 -49.89
N ARG A 448 -19.56 -18.98 -50.84
CA ARG A 448 -18.31 -19.71 -50.62
C ARG A 448 -17.16 -18.70 -50.45
N PRO A 449 -16.58 -18.57 -49.26
CA PRO A 449 -15.52 -17.57 -49.02
C PRO A 449 -14.26 -17.93 -49.83
N GLY A 450 -13.53 -16.90 -50.24
CA GLY A 450 -12.14 -17.00 -50.69
C GLY A 450 -11.18 -17.08 -49.54
N LEU A 451 -9.88 -17.22 -49.84
CA LEU A 451 -8.83 -17.15 -48.81
C LEU A 451 -8.71 -15.69 -48.30
N VAL A 452 -8.32 -15.53 -47.02
CA VAL A 452 -7.99 -14.23 -46.44
C VAL A 452 -6.88 -13.52 -47.19
N LEU A 453 -6.88 -12.20 -47.23
CA LEU A 453 -5.88 -11.38 -47.95
C LEU A 453 -4.54 -11.39 -47.21
N GLY A 454 -3.44 -11.40 -47.96
CA GLY A 454 -2.08 -11.36 -47.41
C GLY A 454 -1.51 -12.71 -46.96
N ALA A 455 -2.33 -13.79 -46.99
CA ALA A 455 -1.86 -15.12 -46.57
C ALA A 455 -1.08 -15.86 -47.68
N MET A 456 -1.52 -15.73 -48.97
CA MET A 456 -0.87 -16.40 -50.07
C MET A 456 -1.11 -15.59 -51.38
N SER A 457 -0.04 -15.31 -52.14
CA SER A 457 -0.14 -14.67 -53.42
C SER A 457 -0.68 -15.57 -54.53
N GLY A 458 -1.23 -14.97 -55.61
CA GLY A 458 -1.72 -15.69 -56.79
C GLY A 458 -3.04 -16.43 -56.58
N VAL A 459 -3.73 -16.21 -55.45
CA VAL A 459 -5.02 -16.84 -55.17
C VAL A 459 -6.14 -16.18 -55.98
N PRO A 460 -6.97 -16.93 -56.72
CA PRO A 460 -8.11 -16.36 -57.44
C PRO A 460 -9.28 -16.09 -56.47
N TYR A 461 -9.92 -14.93 -56.64
CA TYR A 461 -11.15 -14.57 -55.95
C TYR A 461 -12.34 -14.69 -56.86
N ARG A 462 -13.50 -15.07 -56.32
CA ARG A 462 -14.74 -15.23 -57.04
C ARG A 462 -15.71 -14.11 -56.69
N THR A 463 -16.42 -13.60 -57.68
CA THR A 463 -17.50 -12.65 -57.47
C THR A 463 -18.81 -13.39 -57.20
N GLY A 464 -19.48 -13.03 -56.13
CA GLY A 464 -20.88 -13.34 -55.88
C GLY A 464 -21.76 -12.17 -56.34
N GLU A 465 -23.03 -12.44 -56.58
CA GLU A 465 -23.99 -11.44 -57.07
C GLU A 465 -25.31 -11.59 -56.29
N ILE A 466 -25.96 -10.46 -56.00
CA ILE A 466 -27.30 -10.37 -55.43
C ILE A 466 -28.03 -9.18 -56.01
N ASP A 467 -29.33 -9.27 -56.11
CA ASP A 467 -30.20 -8.14 -56.45
C ASP A 467 -30.92 -7.66 -55.20
N MET A 468 -30.82 -6.36 -54.93
CA MET A 468 -31.53 -5.68 -53.85
C MET A 468 -32.83 -5.07 -54.43
N GLU A 469 -33.91 -5.17 -53.65
CA GLU A 469 -35.13 -4.39 -53.91
C GLU A 469 -35.02 -3.02 -53.20
N PRO A 470 -35.70 -1.97 -53.68
CA PRO A 470 -35.72 -0.69 -53.02
C PRO A 470 -36.17 -0.79 -51.53
N GLY A 471 -35.35 -0.30 -50.62
CA GLY A 471 -35.55 -0.42 -49.17
C GLY A 471 -34.81 -1.57 -48.53
N ASP A 472 -34.25 -2.52 -49.29
CA ASP A 472 -33.42 -3.60 -48.71
C ASP A 472 -32.17 -3.03 -48.04
N VAL A 473 -31.73 -3.73 -46.99
CA VAL A 473 -30.55 -3.36 -46.18
C VAL A 473 -29.54 -4.51 -46.18
N LEU A 474 -28.28 -4.17 -46.38
CA LEU A 474 -27.16 -5.06 -46.11
C LEU A 474 -26.49 -4.59 -44.79
N TYR A 475 -26.40 -5.50 -43.83
CA TYR A 475 -25.70 -5.33 -42.57
C TYR A 475 -24.41 -6.15 -42.59
N LEU A 476 -23.28 -5.44 -42.61
CA LEU A 476 -21.94 -6.01 -42.53
C LEU A 476 -21.37 -5.81 -41.16
N TYR A 477 -20.57 -6.75 -40.65
CA TYR A 477 -20.03 -6.71 -39.32
C TYR A 477 -18.75 -7.54 -39.19
N THR A 478 -17.92 -7.20 -38.18
CA THR A 478 -16.78 -8.03 -37.77
C THR A 478 -17.15 -8.95 -36.62
N ASP A 479 -16.34 -9.97 -36.39
CA ASP A 479 -16.59 -11.03 -35.39
C ASP A 479 -16.69 -10.48 -33.95
N GLY A 480 -16.08 -9.33 -33.62
CA GLY A 480 -16.25 -8.67 -32.32
C GLY A 480 -17.70 -8.33 -31.95
N ILE A 481 -18.65 -8.34 -32.92
CA ILE A 481 -20.08 -8.25 -32.66
C ILE A 481 -20.60 -9.62 -32.15
N THR A 482 -20.33 -10.70 -32.87
CA THR A 482 -20.84 -12.03 -32.55
C THR A 482 -20.04 -12.77 -31.48
N GLU A 483 -18.77 -12.44 -31.31
CA GLU A 483 -17.87 -13.03 -30.30
C GLU A 483 -17.85 -12.27 -28.98
N GLN A 484 -18.66 -11.20 -28.83
CA GLN A 484 -18.80 -10.57 -27.53
C GLN A 484 -19.31 -11.54 -26.50
N ALA A 485 -18.50 -11.81 -25.47
CA ALA A 485 -18.84 -12.70 -24.37
C ALA A 485 -19.66 -12.00 -23.27
N ASP A 486 -20.54 -12.76 -22.64
CA ASP A 486 -21.17 -12.39 -21.37
C ASP A 486 -20.23 -12.69 -20.18
N PRO A 487 -20.58 -12.34 -18.93
CA PRO A 487 -19.75 -12.63 -17.76
C PRO A 487 -19.51 -14.12 -17.48
N HIS A 488 -20.25 -15.01 -18.12
CA HIS A 488 -20.12 -16.47 -18.00
C HIS A 488 -19.36 -17.10 -19.19
N GLY A 489 -18.92 -16.29 -20.15
CA GLY A 489 -18.20 -16.74 -21.35
C GLY A 489 -19.08 -17.16 -22.50
N GLY A 490 -20.40 -16.96 -22.42
CA GLY A 490 -21.32 -17.21 -23.52
C GLY A 490 -21.21 -16.15 -24.59
N LEU A 491 -21.01 -16.52 -25.86
CA LEU A 491 -20.90 -15.58 -26.97
C LEU A 491 -22.27 -15.03 -27.38
N PHE A 492 -22.32 -13.81 -27.90
CA PHE A 492 -23.54 -13.22 -28.48
C PHE A 492 -24.10 -14.09 -29.61
N GLY A 493 -23.27 -14.44 -30.56
CA GLY A 493 -23.54 -15.39 -31.61
C GLY A 493 -24.41 -14.87 -32.76
N GLU A 494 -24.40 -15.60 -33.87
CA GLU A 494 -25.15 -15.26 -35.09
C GLU A 494 -26.66 -15.29 -34.90
N GLU A 495 -27.18 -16.20 -34.08
CA GLU A 495 -28.62 -16.32 -33.83
C GLU A 495 -29.20 -15.07 -33.17
N ARG A 496 -28.47 -14.52 -32.15
CA ARG A 496 -28.91 -13.29 -31.47
C ARG A 496 -28.74 -12.06 -32.37
N LEU A 497 -27.69 -12.04 -33.20
CA LEU A 497 -27.52 -11.01 -34.21
C LEU A 497 -28.71 -10.99 -35.17
N LEU A 498 -29.08 -12.14 -35.73
CA LEU A 498 -30.22 -12.26 -36.66
C LEU A 498 -31.53 -11.84 -35.97
N ALA A 499 -31.79 -12.32 -34.76
CA ALA A 499 -32.96 -11.93 -33.98
C ALA A 499 -33.02 -10.44 -33.67
N SER A 500 -31.87 -9.81 -33.36
CA SER A 500 -31.79 -8.37 -33.13
C SER A 500 -32.16 -7.56 -34.37
N LEU A 501 -31.70 -7.97 -35.53
CA LEU A 501 -32.00 -7.35 -36.81
C LEU A 501 -33.46 -7.54 -37.26
N GLN A 502 -34.12 -8.65 -36.88
CA GLN A 502 -35.53 -8.92 -37.16
C GLN A 502 -36.50 -8.20 -36.24
N SER A 503 -36.08 -7.90 -34.99
CA SER A 503 -36.96 -7.37 -33.96
C SER A 503 -37.29 -5.88 -34.09
N GLY A 504 -36.54 -5.14 -34.89
CA GLY A 504 -36.66 -3.70 -34.98
C GLY A 504 -37.04 -3.24 -36.38
N GLY A 505 -38.03 -2.39 -36.55
CA GLY A 505 -38.38 -1.70 -37.81
C GLY A 505 -37.25 -0.78 -38.35
N PHE A 506 -36.06 -1.36 -38.53
CA PHE A 506 -34.79 -0.62 -38.80
C PHE A 506 -34.56 -0.28 -40.26
N LEU A 507 -35.51 -0.59 -41.14
CA LEU A 507 -35.37 -0.37 -42.57
C LEU A 507 -35.33 1.12 -42.98
N GLU A 508 -35.79 2.01 -42.10
CA GLU A 508 -35.89 3.42 -42.46
C GLU A 508 -34.58 4.21 -42.23
N HIS A 509 -33.80 3.87 -41.21
CA HIS A 509 -32.58 4.59 -40.84
C HIS A 509 -31.41 3.65 -40.49
N PRO A 510 -30.35 3.61 -41.29
CA PRO A 510 -29.18 2.77 -41.07
C PRO A 510 -28.50 2.99 -39.71
N GLU A 511 -28.47 4.21 -39.19
CA GLU A 511 -27.92 4.55 -37.87
C GLU A 511 -28.73 3.87 -36.74
N SER A 512 -30.06 3.89 -36.84
CA SER A 512 -30.93 3.25 -35.87
C SER A 512 -30.75 1.72 -35.83
N CYS A 513 -30.54 1.12 -36.99
CA CYS A 513 -30.24 -0.30 -37.15
C CYS A 513 -28.90 -0.63 -36.43
N ALA A 514 -27.86 0.10 -36.71
CA ALA A 514 -26.55 -0.07 -36.11
C ALA A 514 -26.59 0.13 -34.58
N GLY A 515 -27.27 1.18 -34.12
CA GLY A 515 -27.43 1.49 -32.69
C GLY A 515 -28.17 0.42 -31.91
N ALA A 516 -29.22 -0.17 -32.51
CA ALA A 516 -29.97 -1.22 -31.87
C ALA A 516 -29.16 -2.52 -31.71
N VAL A 517 -28.42 -2.93 -32.74
CA VAL A 517 -27.53 -4.11 -32.62
C VAL A 517 -26.53 -3.92 -31.50
N LEU A 518 -25.85 -2.74 -31.44
CA LEU A 518 -24.91 -2.46 -30.34
C LEU A 518 -25.60 -2.48 -28.97
N ALA A 519 -26.81 -2.00 -28.85
CA ALA A 519 -27.56 -2.05 -27.58
C ALA A 519 -27.83 -3.51 -27.14
N PHE A 520 -28.18 -4.41 -28.08
CA PHE A 520 -28.33 -5.83 -27.78
C PHE A 520 -27.02 -6.51 -27.39
N VAL A 521 -25.92 -6.17 -28.08
CA VAL A 521 -24.57 -6.66 -27.75
C VAL A 521 -24.13 -6.19 -26.37
N ASP A 522 -24.34 -4.90 -26.04
CA ASP A 522 -23.98 -4.34 -24.73
C ASP A 522 -24.86 -4.91 -23.60
N ALA A 523 -26.14 -5.14 -23.87
CA ALA A 523 -27.03 -5.81 -22.92
C ALA A 523 -26.58 -7.26 -22.66
N HIS A 524 -26.17 -8.01 -23.70
CA HIS A 524 -25.61 -9.36 -23.57
C HIS A 524 -24.29 -9.33 -22.80
N ALA A 525 -23.40 -8.38 -23.10
CA ALA A 525 -22.13 -8.23 -22.41
C ALA A 525 -22.28 -8.00 -20.89
N ALA A 526 -23.38 -7.38 -20.45
CA ALA A 526 -23.71 -7.17 -19.03
C ALA A 526 -22.53 -6.65 -18.18
N GLY A 527 -21.68 -5.79 -18.77
CA GLY A 527 -20.48 -5.25 -18.14
C GLY A 527 -19.21 -6.06 -18.34
N ALA A 528 -19.23 -7.17 -19.05
CA ALA A 528 -18.02 -7.87 -19.45
C ALA A 528 -17.18 -6.99 -20.41
N PRO A 529 -15.85 -7.06 -20.34
CA PRO A 529 -15.00 -6.25 -21.20
C PRO A 529 -15.16 -6.63 -22.68
N GLN A 530 -14.98 -5.66 -23.57
CA GLN A 530 -14.94 -5.90 -25.01
C GLN A 530 -13.69 -6.72 -25.34
N SER A 531 -13.88 -7.86 -26.03
CA SER A 531 -12.83 -8.83 -26.37
C SER A 531 -12.12 -8.48 -27.68
N ASP A 532 -12.87 -7.95 -28.65
CA ASP A 532 -12.39 -7.61 -29.98
C ASP A 532 -12.95 -6.28 -30.50
N ASP A 533 -12.37 -5.76 -31.57
CA ASP A 533 -12.86 -4.57 -32.25
C ASP A 533 -14.29 -4.83 -32.75
N ARG A 534 -15.19 -3.88 -32.57
CA ARG A 534 -16.58 -3.98 -33.02
C ARG A 534 -16.83 -3.04 -34.16
N THR A 535 -16.94 -3.59 -35.34
CA THR A 535 -17.18 -2.83 -36.57
C THR A 535 -18.46 -3.26 -37.23
N GLN A 536 -19.23 -2.30 -37.72
CA GLN A 536 -20.44 -2.52 -38.49
C GLN A 536 -20.62 -1.48 -39.59
N LEU A 537 -21.21 -1.89 -40.70
CA LEU A 537 -21.59 -1.04 -41.80
C LEU A 537 -22.99 -1.46 -42.28
N VAL A 538 -23.89 -0.51 -42.36
CA VAL A 538 -25.26 -0.66 -42.82
C VAL A 538 -25.44 0.07 -44.14
N VAL A 539 -25.85 -0.63 -45.15
CA VAL A 539 -26.11 -0.08 -46.51
C VAL A 539 -27.57 -0.31 -46.88
N CYS A 540 -28.33 0.74 -47.07
CA CYS A 540 -29.72 0.70 -47.50
C CYS A 540 -29.84 1.25 -48.93
N TRP A 541 -30.29 0.44 -49.87
CA TRP A 541 -30.56 0.92 -51.23
C TRP A 541 -31.99 1.45 -51.33
N ARG A 542 -32.15 2.73 -51.66
CA ARG A 542 -33.46 3.40 -51.73
C ARG A 542 -34.16 3.28 -53.10
N GLY A 543 -33.46 2.69 -54.06
CA GLY A 543 -33.96 2.62 -55.43
C GLY A 543 -33.51 3.76 -56.34
N PRO A 544 -33.68 3.66 -57.64
CA PRO A 544 -33.36 4.72 -58.59
C PRO A 544 -34.24 5.95 -58.32
N VAL A 545 -33.65 7.14 -58.47
CA VAL A 545 -34.44 8.38 -58.40
C VAL A 545 -35.35 8.42 -59.61
N THR A 546 -36.63 8.17 -59.40
CA THR A 546 -37.66 8.39 -60.44
C THR A 546 -37.72 9.89 -60.65
N SER A 547 -37.20 10.36 -61.78
CA SER A 547 -37.45 11.74 -62.24
C SER A 547 -38.98 11.87 -62.39
N ALA A 548 -39.61 12.54 -61.42
CA ALA A 548 -40.98 12.96 -61.62
C ALA A 548 -40.98 13.86 -62.86
N ARG A 549 -41.43 13.35 -64.00
CA ARG A 549 -41.70 14.22 -65.15
C ARG A 549 -42.66 15.28 -64.66
N PRO A 550 -42.35 16.57 -64.85
CA PRO A 550 -43.33 17.61 -64.59
C PRO A 550 -44.57 17.25 -65.43
N ARG A 551 -45.70 17.06 -64.73
CA ARG A 551 -46.99 17.00 -65.43
C ARG A 551 -47.17 18.34 -66.11
N VAL A 552 -47.08 18.34 -67.48
CA VAL A 552 -47.46 19.44 -68.37
C VAL A 552 -48.96 19.65 -68.29
#